data_32f6cdfada2ac5de2690e185d7e9dc0f
#
_entry.id   32f6cdfada2ac5de2690e185d7e9dc0f
#
_cell.length_a   1.000
_cell.length_b   1.000
_cell.length_c   1.000
_cell.angle_alpha   90.00
_cell.angle_beta   90.00
_cell.angle_gamma   90.00
#
_symmetry.space_group_name_H-M   'P 1'
#
loop_
_entity.id
_entity.type
_entity.pdbx_description
1 polymer ?
#
loop_
_entity_poly.entity_id
_entity_poly.type
_entity_poly.pdbx_seq_one_letter_code
_entity_poly.pdbx_strand_id
1 'polypeptide(L)' 'MSRVLRQPLRPGVEWELDNVTFAREFPRGVVTKLLAERAEQGGWELDRVRIGADGVRRVVLRRRVIKAVRTA' A
#
# COMPACT_ATOMS: atom_id res chain seq x y z
N MET A 1 1.08 -9.02 8.05
CA MET A 1 0.41 -9.71 6.94
C MET A 1 -0.33 -8.69 6.10
N SER A 2 -0.18 -8.73 4.82
CA SER A 2 -0.83 -7.75 3.95
C SER A 2 -2.02 -8.37 3.23
N ARG A 3 -2.98 -7.52 2.93
CA ARG A 3 -4.18 -7.94 2.22
C ARG A 3 -4.42 -6.95 1.10
N VAL A 4 -4.46 -7.44 -0.12
CA VAL A 4 -4.62 -6.60 -1.29
C VAL A 4 -6.08 -6.59 -1.72
N LEU A 5 -6.62 -5.39 -1.85
CA LEU A 5 -7.98 -5.17 -2.35
C LEU A 5 -7.88 -4.35 -3.62
N ARG A 6 -8.69 -4.71 -4.59
CA ARG A 6 -8.74 -3.97 -5.86
C ARG A 6 -10.09 -3.31 -6.00
N GLN A 7 -10.08 -2.00 -6.23
CA GLN A 7 -11.29 -1.20 -6.39
C GLN A 7 -11.26 -0.49 -7.73
N PRO A 8 -12.16 -0.80 -8.63
CA PRO A 8 -12.28 -0.05 -9.87
C PRO A 8 -12.93 1.30 -9.59
N LEU A 9 -12.29 2.38 -10.04
CA LEU A 9 -12.82 3.73 -9.89
C LEU A 9 -13.46 4.22 -11.17
N ARG A 10 -12.88 3.86 -12.31
CA ARG A 10 -13.33 4.31 -13.62
C ARG A 10 -13.00 3.23 -14.64
N PRO A 11 -13.65 3.25 -15.79
CA PRO A 11 -13.24 2.36 -16.88
C PRO A 11 -11.76 2.56 -17.20
N GLY A 12 -11.00 1.48 -17.19
CA GLY A 12 -9.60 1.48 -17.54
C GLY A 12 -8.64 1.88 -16.43
N VAL A 13 -9.15 2.35 -15.29
CA VAL A 13 -8.31 2.72 -14.16
C VAL A 13 -8.79 2.01 -12.91
N GLU A 14 -7.88 1.30 -12.27
CA GLU A 14 -8.17 0.62 -11.02
C GLU A 14 -7.13 0.98 -9.99
N TRP A 15 -7.54 0.98 -8.74
CA TRP A 15 -6.63 1.15 -7.61
C TRP A 15 -6.58 -0.15 -6.84
N GLU A 16 -5.37 -0.58 -6.51
CA GLU A 16 -5.16 -1.67 -5.57
C GLU A 16 -4.82 -1.08 -4.21
N LEU A 17 -5.39 -1.65 -3.17
CA LEU A 17 -5.10 -1.25 -1.81
C LEU A 17 -4.45 -2.41 -1.08
N ASP A 18 -3.43 -2.12 -0.31
CA ASP A 18 -2.73 -3.12 0.49
C ASP A 18 -2.62 -2.61 1.92
N ASN A 19 -3.15 -3.38 2.85
CA ASN A 19 -3.07 -3.03 4.26
C ASN A 19 -1.90 -3.75 4.89
N VAL A 20 -0.96 -2.97 5.42
CA VAL A 20 0.22 -3.50 6.07
C VAL A 20 0.20 -3.06 7.52
N THR A 21 0.39 -4.01 8.42
CA THR A 21 0.40 -3.74 9.86
C THR A 21 1.80 -3.95 10.40
N PHE A 22 2.31 -2.94 11.12
CA PHE A 22 3.60 -3.02 11.79
C PHE A 22 3.38 -3.06 13.28
N ALA A 23 3.97 -4.05 13.94
CA ALA A 23 3.93 -4.11 15.38
C ALA A 23 4.66 -2.91 15.96
N ARG A 24 4.28 -2.51 17.16
CA ARG A 24 4.84 -1.31 17.80
C ARG A 24 6.36 -1.41 18.04
N GLU A 25 6.88 -2.64 18.06
CA GLU A 25 8.31 -2.86 18.28
C GLU A 25 9.17 -2.46 17.10
N PHE A 26 8.58 -2.33 15.91
CA PHE A 26 9.34 -1.97 14.73
C PHE A 26 9.81 -0.52 14.82
N PRO A 27 11.12 -0.27 14.74
CA PRO A 27 11.63 1.10 14.74
C PRO A 27 11.10 1.88 13.54
N ARG A 28 10.93 3.19 13.74
CA ARG A 28 10.45 4.06 12.68
C ARG A 28 11.29 3.95 11.40
N GLY A 29 12.60 3.87 11.57
CA GLY A 29 13.49 3.78 10.42
C GLY A 29 13.28 2.52 9.59
N VAL A 30 12.98 1.40 10.25
CA VAL A 30 12.70 0.15 9.55
C VAL A 30 11.40 0.26 8.78
N VAL A 31 10.38 0.84 9.40
CA VAL A 31 9.09 1.04 8.73
C VAL A 31 9.26 1.91 7.50
N THR A 32 9.97 3.02 7.64
CA THR A 32 10.21 3.93 6.51
C THR A 32 10.94 3.22 5.39
N LYS A 33 11.95 2.43 5.72
CA LYS A 33 12.72 1.71 4.72
C LYS A 33 11.87 0.68 3.98
N LEU A 34 11.05 -0.07 4.70
CA LEU A 34 10.19 -1.07 4.08
C LEU A 34 9.17 -0.42 3.16
N LEU A 35 8.61 0.72 3.56
CA LEU A 35 7.65 1.43 2.72
C LEU A 35 8.33 2.00 1.48
N ALA A 36 9.57 2.49 1.62
CA ALA A 36 10.31 2.98 0.47
C ALA A 36 10.58 1.85 -0.54
N GLU A 37 10.92 0.68 -0.04
CA GLU A 37 11.13 -0.47 -0.91
C GLU A 37 9.87 -0.85 -1.67
N ARG A 38 8.72 -0.81 -0.99
CA ARG A 38 7.45 -1.10 -1.65
C ARG A 38 7.17 -0.08 -2.75
N ALA A 39 7.50 1.17 -2.51
CA ALA A 39 7.31 2.23 -3.50
C ALA A 39 8.20 2.01 -4.72
N GLU A 40 9.46 1.66 -4.50
CA GLU A 40 10.41 1.48 -5.58
C GLU A 40 10.14 0.23 -6.41
N GLN A 41 9.83 -0.88 -5.74
CA GLN A 41 9.71 -2.16 -6.42
C GLN A 41 8.31 -2.43 -6.95
N GLY A 42 7.30 -1.92 -6.27
CA GLY A 42 5.92 -2.20 -6.63
C GLY A 42 5.10 -1.02 -7.07
N GLY A 43 5.67 0.18 -7.05
CA GLY A 43 4.93 1.39 -7.39
C GLY A 43 3.86 1.75 -6.37
N TRP A 44 4.00 1.28 -5.14
CA TRP A 44 3.04 1.55 -4.09
C TRP A 44 3.20 2.95 -3.55
N GLU A 45 2.08 3.63 -3.32
CA GLU A 45 2.05 4.95 -2.72
C GLU A 45 1.40 4.86 -1.35
N LEU A 46 1.81 5.73 -0.45
CA LEU A 46 1.21 5.80 0.87
C LEU A 46 -0.14 6.49 0.78
N ASP A 47 -1.19 5.78 1.16
CA ASP A 47 -2.52 6.36 1.20
C ASP A 47 -2.81 6.96 2.57
N ARG A 48 -2.57 6.19 3.63
CA ARG A 48 -2.78 6.68 4.99
C ARG A 48 -2.01 5.84 6.00
N VAL A 49 -1.75 6.45 7.14
CA VAL A 49 -1.15 5.77 8.28
C VAL A 49 -2.02 6.02 9.49
N ARG A 50 -2.31 4.95 10.22
CA ARG A 50 -3.01 5.05 11.49
C ARG A 50 -2.15 4.41 12.57
N ILE A 51 -2.00 5.12 13.67
CA ILE A 51 -1.31 4.59 14.84
C ILE A 51 -2.37 4.40 15.92
N GLY A 52 -2.59 3.14 16.29
CA GLY A 52 -3.57 2.83 17.31
C GLY A 52 -3.07 3.17 18.70
N ALA A 53 -3.96 3.11 19.68
CA ALA A 53 -3.61 3.33 21.07
C ALA A 53 -2.61 2.29 21.57
N ASP A 54 -2.58 1.13 20.95
CA ASP A 54 -1.64 0.05 21.25
C ASP A 54 -0.26 0.26 20.64
N GLY A 55 -0.05 1.34 19.90
CA GLY A 55 1.21 1.63 19.24
C GLY A 55 1.40 0.90 17.92
N VAL A 56 0.43 0.11 17.51
CA VAL A 56 0.50 -0.61 16.24
C VAL A 56 0.23 0.36 15.10
N ARG A 57 1.06 0.33 14.07
CA ARG A 57 0.89 1.16 12.89
C ARG A 57 0.17 0.38 11.81
N ARG A 58 -0.93 0.93 11.35
CA ARG A 58 -1.69 0.35 10.24
C ARG A 58 -1.53 1.27 9.04
N VAL A 59 -0.90 0.75 8.02
CA VAL A 59 -0.55 1.52 6.84
C VAL A 59 -1.38 1.01 5.67
N VAL A 60 -1.99 1.93 4.97
CA VAL A 60 -2.71 1.61 3.74
C VAL A 60 -1.91 2.15 2.57
N LEU A 61 -1.53 1.26 1.68
CA LEU A 61 -0.83 1.60 0.47
C LEU A 61 -1.78 1.48 -0.70
N ARG A 62 -1.55 2.28 -1.73
CA ARG A 62 -2.35 2.21 -2.94
C ARG A 62 -1.45 2.15 -4.15
N ARG A 63 -1.93 1.54 -5.19
CA ARG A 63 -1.21 1.46 -6.45
C ARG A 63 -2.19 1.57 -7.59
N ARG A 64 -1.85 2.40 -8.57
CA ARG A 64 -2.67 2.52 -9.77
C ARG A 64 -2.37 1.36 -10.70
N VAL A 65 -3.41 0.67 -11.10
CA VAL A 65 -3.29 -0.40 -12.06
C VAL A 65 -3.92 0.08 -13.35
N ILE A 66 -3.10 0.25 -14.37
CA ILE A 66 -3.58 0.64 -15.69
C ILE A 66 -3.74 -0.64 -16.48
N LYS A 67 -4.99 -0.94 -16.83
CA LYS A 67 -5.24 -2.08 -17.68
C LYS A 67 -4.75 -1.74 -19.08
N ALA A 68 -3.71 -2.43 -19.51
CA ALA A 68 -3.27 -2.30 -20.86
C ALA A 68 -4.35 -2.90 -21.75
N VAL A 69 -5.03 -2.05 -22.45
CA VAL A 69 -5.97 -2.52 -23.47
C VAL A 69 -5.10 -3.01 -24.62
N ARG A 70 -5.03 -4.31 -24.73
CA ARG A 70 -4.33 -4.86 -25.85
C ARG A 70 -5.27 -4.92 -27.01
N THR A 71 -5.04 -4.03 -27.89
CA THR A 71 -5.58 -4.20 -29.23
C THR A 71 -4.66 -5.17 -29.90
N ALA A 72 -5.09 -6.34 -29.94
CA ALA A 72 -4.31 -7.37 -30.59
C ALA A 72 -4.13 -7.07 -32.03
#